data_0ecbeeab58988eed16830183ba393088
#
_entry.id   0ecbeeab58988eed16830183ba393088
#
_cell.length_a   1.000
_cell.length_b   1.000
_cell.length_c   1.000
_cell.angle_alpha   90.00
_cell.angle_beta   90.00
_cell.angle_gamma   90.00
#
_symmetry.space_group_name_H-M   'P 1'
#
loop_
_entity.id
_entity.type
_entity.pdbx_description
1 polymer ?
#
loop_
_entity_poly.entity_id
_entity_poly.type
_entity_poly.pdbx_seq_one_letter_code
_entity_poly.pdbx_strand_id
1 'polypeptide(L)'
;MDEQSATQPVVRRAAKKKTRKRPQTLWRRIREPLAQSRLTKGIVTSLFAQALRFIRLTNPLVDGSFKPTEAYEAEEPGIIALWHGQHLLTPVYYPSKRALVAMVSRSADAELNAMVVEKFGIEAVRGSGGRDNNRHLDKGGAKALIALKKALDAGKNVAMIADIPHGKPREAGLGIVLLARLSGRPIISVAVTTSRRKVLERTWDKTTIGLPFGRSAVVVGELIHVAKNADDAEMERKRQQLTDTLNAATEQAYALVDGAR
;
A
#
# COMPACT_ATOMS: atom_id res chain seq x y z
N MET A 1 -34.37 33.88 62.68
CA MET A 1 -33.22 33.01 63.03
C MET A 1 -33.62 31.60 62.64
N ASP A 2 -33.31 31.18 61.41
CA ASP A 2 -33.49 29.81 60.96
C ASP A 2 -32.28 29.48 60.11
N GLU A 3 -31.44 28.59 60.64
CA GLU A 3 -30.29 28.03 59.99
C GLU A 3 -30.72 27.00 58.96
N GLN A 4 -30.50 27.27 57.65
CA GLN A 4 -30.64 26.30 56.63
C GLN A 4 -29.32 25.50 56.49
N SER A 5 -29.33 24.27 56.97
CA SER A 5 -28.32 23.26 56.81
C SER A 5 -28.31 22.76 55.37
N ALA A 6 -27.27 23.11 54.61
CA ALA A 6 -27.05 22.63 53.23
C ALA A 6 -26.41 21.24 53.27
N THR A 7 -27.19 20.23 52.88
CA THR A 7 -26.73 18.83 52.72
C THR A 7 -25.99 18.68 51.39
N GLN A 8 -24.69 18.42 51.43
CA GLN A 8 -23.89 18.12 50.22
C GLN A 8 -24.22 16.71 49.64
N PRO A 9 -24.30 16.56 48.33
CA PRO A 9 -24.55 15.24 47.72
C PRO A 9 -23.30 14.38 47.77
N VAL A 10 -23.42 13.19 48.34
CA VAL A 10 -22.40 12.15 48.38
C VAL A 10 -22.22 11.55 46.96
N VAL A 11 -21.11 11.88 46.31
CA VAL A 11 -20.73 11.29 45.00
C VAL A 11 -20.30 9.85 45.25
N ARG A 12 -21.16 8.90 44.93
CA ARG A 12 -20.84 7.47 44.91
C ARG A 12 -19.85 7.19 43.76
N ARG A 13 -18.59 6.92 44.07
CA ARG A 13 -17.57 6.41 43.15
C ARG A 13 -18.03 5.05 42.61
N ALA A 14 -18.32 5.00 41.30
CA ALA A 14 -18.62 3.78 40.61
C ALA A 14 -17.41 2.83 40.67
N ALA A 15 -17.60 1.64 41.21
CA ALA A 15 -16.58 0.58 41.29
C ALA A 15 -16.19 0.13 39.88
N LYS A 16 -14.92 0.29 39.52
CA LYS A 16 -14.35 -0.27 38.27
C LYS A 16 -14.56 -1.77 38.26
N LYS A 17 -15.45 -2.28 37.38
CA LYS A 17 -15.59 -3.70 37.09
C LYS A 17 -14.25 -4.24 36.60
N LYS A 18 -13.57 -5.05 37.42
CA LYS A 18 -12.41 -5.87 36.99
C LYS A 18 -12.88 -6.85 35.92
N THR A 19 -12.54 -6.61 34.66
CA THR A 19 -12.75 -7.57 33.60
C THR A 19 -11.91 -8.80 33.88
N ARG A 20 -12.57 -9.90 34.21
CA ARG A 20 -11.97 -11.22 34.42
C ARG A 20 -11.34 -11.65 33.10
N LYS A 21 -10.00 -11.62 32.99
CA LYS A 21 -9.28 -12.18 31.83
C LYS A 21 -9.64 -13.66 31.73
N ARG A 22 -10.29 -14.05 30.63
CA ARG A 22 -10.55 -15.45 30.31
C ARG A 22 -9.22 -16.21 30.32
N PRO A 23 -9.15 -17.42 30.93
CA PRO A 23 -7.93 -18.21 30.93
C PRO A 23 -7.54 -18.51 29.48
N GLN A 24 -6.33 -18.12 29.10
CA GLN A 24 -5.80 -18.46 27.78
C GLN A 24 -5.61 -19.98 27.71
N THR A 25 -6.23 -20.61 26.72
CA THR A 25 -6.05 -22.05 26.48
C THR A 25 -4.58 -22.35 26.22
N LEU A 26 -4.08 -23.52 26.69
CA LEU A 26 -2.68 -23.96 26.53
C LEU A 26 -2.20 -23.84 25.08
N TRP A 27 -3.09 -24.08 24.13
CA TRP A 27 -2.91 -23.92 22.69
C TRP A 27 -2.49 -22.49 22.29
N ARG A 28 -3.07 -21.48 22.92
CA ARG A 28 -2.77 -20.07 22.66
C ARG A 28 -1.39 -19.68 23.16
N ARG A 29 -0.95 -20.25 24.31
CA ARG A 29 0.38 -20.01 24.89
C ARG A 29 1.52 -20.56 24.03
N ILE A 30 1.27 -21.62 23.26
CA ILE A 30 2.27 -22.24 22.37
C ILE A 30 2.20 -21.61 20.97
N ARG A 31 1.00 -21.36 20.47
CA ARG A 31 0.77 -20.84 19.11
C ARG A 31 1.25 -19.39 18.93
N GLU A 32 1.02 -18.51 19.92
CA GLU A 32 1.40 -17.09 19.81
C GLU A 32 2.92 -16.88 19.69
N PRO A 33 3.79 -17.47 20.53
CA PRO A 33 5.24 -17.30 20.38
C PRO A 33 5.79 -17.99 19.12
N LEU A 34 5.25 -19.15 18.72
CA LEU A 34 5.63 -19.80 17.47
C LEU A 34 5.27 -18.96 16.25
N ALA A 35 4.05 -18.39 16.19
CA ALA A 35 3.62 -17.53 15.10
C ALA A 35 4.43 -16.23 15.00
N GLN A 36 5.02 -15.77 16.10
CA GLN A 36 5.86 -14.57 16.16
C GLN A 36 7.35 -14.86 15.96
N SER A 37 7.76 -16.14 15.90
CA SER A 37 9.15 -16.49 15.72
C SER A 37 9.66 -16.03 14.33
N ARG A 38 10.92 -15.58 14.27
CA ARG A 38 11.56 -15.18 13.00
C ARG A 38 11.58 -16.30 11.98
N LEU A 39 11.76 -17.53 12.46
CA LEU A 39 11.77 -18.73 11.60
C LEU A 39 10.40 -18.96 10.95
N THR A 40 9.32 -18.94 11.72
CA THR A 40 7.96 -19.14 11.22
C THR A 40 7.59 -18.01 10.22
N LYS A 41 7.87 -16.76 10.56
CA LYS A 41 7.67 -15.62 9.64
C LYS A 41 8.49 -15.82 8.36
N GLY A 42 9.74 -16.25 8.45
CA GLY A 42 10.60 -16.54 7.31
C GLY A 42 10.05 -17.64 6.40
N ILE A 43 9.52 -18.73 6.96
CA ILE A 43 8.89 -19.81 6.21
C ILE A 43 7.60 -19.31 5.53
N VAL A 44 6.70 -18.66 6.27
CA VAL A 44 5.42 -18.15 5.75
C VAL A 44 5.66 -17.17 4.61
N THR A 45 6.57 -16.22 4.78
CA THR A 45 6.87 -15.21 3.74
C THR A 45 7.55 -15.84 2.53
N SER A 46 8.37 -16.88 2.71
CA SER A 46 8.96 -17.64 1.60
C SER A 46 7.90 -18.41 0.81
N LEU A 47 6.99 -19.10 1.50
CA LEU A 47 5.87 -19.77 0.85
C LEU A 47 4.97 -18.80 0.09
N PHE A 48 4.68 -17.64 0.68
CA PHE A 48 3.89 -16.62 0.02
C PHE A 48 4.60 -16.07 -1.23
N ALA A 49 5.90 -15.78 -1.14
CA ALA A 49 6.70 -15.34 -2.28
C ALA A 49 6.72 -16.40 -3.40
N GLN A 50 6.83 -17.69 -3.07
CA GLN A 50 6.76 -18.77 -4.06
C GLN A 50 5.35 -18.88 -4.68
N ALA A 51 4.29 -18.69 -3.90
CA ALA A 51 2.93 -18.65 -4.43
C ALA A 51 2.75 -17.50 -5.45
N LEU A 52 3.28 -16.31 -5.17
CA LEU A 52 3.24 -15.19 -6.12
C LEU A 52 4.03 -15.51 -7.39
N ARG A 53 5.23 -16.12 -7.28
CA ARG A 53 6.01 -16.57 -8.45
C ARG A 53 5.26 -17.62 -9.27
N PHE A 54 4.60 -18.56 -8.61
CA PHE A 54 3.78 -19.58 -9.24
C PHE A 54 2.59 -18.97 -9.99
N ILE A 55 1.90 -18.00 -9.38
CA ILE A 55 0.83 -17.25 -10.04
C ILE A 55 1.39 -16.54 -11.27
N ARG A 56 2.54 -15.88 -11.18
CA ARG A 56 3.18 -15.22 -12.34
C ARG A 56 3.53 -16.20 -13.44
N LEU A 57 4.07 -17.36 -13.11
CA LEU A 57 4.47 -18.40 -14.05
C LEU A 57 3.27 -19.00 -14.81
N THR A 58 2.14 -19.17 -14.12
CA THR A 58 0.92 -19.79 -14.67
C THR A 58 -0.06 -18.79 -15.28
N ASN A 59 0.28 -17.51 -15.30
CA ASN A 59 -0.53 -16.44 -15.89
C ASN A 59 0.32 -15.64 -16.89
N PRO A 60 0.42 -16.08 -18.16
CA PRO A 60 1.11 -15.32 -19.18
C PRO A 60 0.47 -13.93 -19.36
N LEU A 61 1.30 -12.95 -19.74
CA LEU A 61 0.81 -11.62 -20.09
C LEU A 61 0.02 -11.67 -21.40
N VAL A 62 -1.14 -11.03 -21.41
CA VAL A 62 -1.94 -10.84 -22.63
C VAL A 62 -1.34 -9.75 -23.51
N ASP A 63 -1.68 -9.77 -24.80
CA ASP A 63 -1.36 -8.69 -25.72
C ASP A 63 -1.99 -7.38 -25.25
N GLY A 64 -1.31 -6.26 -25.50
CA GLY A 64 -1.70 -4.95 -24.96
C GLY A 64 -1.19 -4.69 -23.52
N SER A 65 -0.58 -5.69 -22.86
CA SER A 65 0.12 -5.44 -21.59
C SER A 65 1.34 -4.54 -21.80
N PHE A 66 1.61 -3.72 -20.79
CA PHE A 66 2.75 -2.80 -20.80
C PHE A 66 4.08 -3.54 -21.06
N LYS A 67 4.87 -2.97 -21.97
CA LYS A 67 6.27 -3.33 -22.22
C LYS A 67 7.12 -2.08 -22.08
N PRO A 68 8.19 -2.09 -21.27
CA PRO A 68 9.09 -0.94 -21.16
C PRO A 68 9.62 -0.52 -22.52
N THR A 69 9.61 0.79 -22.77
CA THR A 69 10.20 1.41 -23.96
C THR A 69 11.36 2.30 -23.53
N GLU A 70 12.24 2.67 -24.45
CA GLU A 70 13.32 3.62 -24.17
C GLU A 70 12.79 4.94 -23.63
N ALA A 71 11.66 5.43 -24.14
CA ALA A 71 11.02 6.64 -23.65
C ALA A 71 10.56 6.50 -22.20
N TYR A 72 10.03 5.34 -21.81
CA TYR A 72 9.67 5.08 -20.41
C TYR A 72 10.92 4.97 -19.52
N GLU A 73 11.94 4.26 -19.96
CA GLU A 73 13.20 4.10 -19.22
C GLU A 73 13.94 5.43 -19.01
N ALA A 74 13.77 6.41 -19.91
CA ALA A 74 14.33 7.75 -19.79
C ALA A 74 13.67 8.58 -18.68
N GLU A 75 12.41 8.29 -18.35
CA GLU A 75 11.68 8.95 -17.27
C GLU A 75 11.99 8.39 -15.87
N GLU A 76 12.68 7.26 -15.78
CA GLU A 76 13.11 6.68 -14.52
C GLU A 76 14.34 7.42 -13.92
N PRO A 77 14.50 7.51 -12.60
CA PRO A 77 13.63 6.89 -11.59
C PRO A 77 12.31 7.63 -11.39
N GLY A 78 11.26 6.85 -11.13
CA GLY A 78 9.92 7.36 -10.93
C GLY A 78 9.25 6.82 -9.65
N ILE A 79 8.07 7.35 -9.37
CA ILE A 79 7.24 7.01 -8.21
C ILE A 79 6.09 6.13 -8.70
N ILE A 80 6.19 4.83 -8.44
CA ILE A 80 5.17 3.85 -8.79
C ILE A 80 4.00 3.95 -7.81
N ALA A 81 2.84 4.30 -8.31
CA ALA A 81 1.60 4.42 -7.57
C ALA A 81 0.72 3.19 -7.79
N LEU A 82 0.15 2.65 -6.71
CA LEU A 82 -0.64 1.43 -6.69
C LEU A 82 -1.86 1.61 -5.79
N TRP A 83 -2.98 0.94 -6.11
CA TRP A 83 -4.08 0.78 -5.17
C TRP A 83 -3.75 -0.27 -4.11
N HIS A 84 -4.16 -0.04 -2.85
CA HIS A 84 -3.95 -0.98 -1.75
C HIS A 84 -4.55 -2.35 -2.05
N GLY A 85 -5.73 -2.38 -2.63
CA GLY A 85 -6.40 -3.63 -2.97
C GLY A 85 -5.76 -4.43 -4.12
N GLN A 86 -4.74 -3.91 -4.82
CA GLN A 86 -4.19 -4.53 -6.04
C GLN A 86 -2.66 -4.68 -6.05
N HIS A 87 -2.00 -4.35 -4.93
CA HIS A 87 -0.53 -4.32 -4.89
C HIS A 87 0.15 -5.69 -4.80
N LEU A 88 -0.58 -6.76 -4.41
CA LEU A 88 0.03 -8.06 -4.06
C LEU A 88 0.86 -8.68 -5.18
N LEU A 89 0.45 -8.55 -6.43
CA LEU A 89 1.14 -9.13 -7.59
C LEU A 89 2.24 -8.22 -8.16
N THR A 90 2.27 -6.94 -7.81
CA THR A 90 3.23 -5.99 -8.38
C THR A 90 4.69 -6.41 -8.22
N PRO A 91 5.16 -6.98 -7.09
CA PRO A 91 6.55 -7.38 -6.95
C PRO A 91 7.03 -8.40 -7.99
N VAL A 92 6.16 -9.31 -8.48
CA VAL A 92 6.53 -10.33 -9.47
C VAL A 92 6.36 -9.86 -10.92
N TYR A 93 5.72 -8.69 -11.12
CA TYR A 93 5.52 -8.09 -12.44
C TYR A 93 6.33 -6.80 -12.64
N TYR A 94 7.17 -6.42 -11.69
CA TYR A 94 8.00 -5.23 -11.79
C TYR A 94 9.01 -5.37 -12.93
N PRO A 95 8.90 -4.56 -14.00
CA PRO A 95 9.64 -4.79 -15.24
C PRO A 95 11.00 -4.11 -15.32
N SER A 96 11.25 -3.09 -14.47
CA SER A 96 12.46 -2.29 -14.54
C SER A 96 13.68 -3.02 -13.98
N LYS A 97 14.85 -2.75 -14.56
CA LYS A 97 16.15 -3.21 -14.05
C LYS A 97 16.65 -2.37 -12.88
N ARG A 98 16.04 -1.20 -12.61
CA ARG A 98 16.42 -0.34 -11.49
C ARG A 98 15.99 -0.95 -10.16
N ALA A 99 16.76 -0.70 -9.13
CA ALA A 99 16.40 -1.06 -7.77
C ALA A 99 15.08 -0.37 -7.37
N LEU A 100 14.24 -1.08 -6.62
CA LEU A 100 12.95 -0.58 -6.14
C LEU A 100 12.95 -0.47 -4.62
N VAL A 101 12.42 0.64 -4.12
CA VAL A 101 12.20 0.89 -2.70
C VAL A 101 10.70 1.04 -2.46
N ALA A 102 10.10 0.20 -1.62
CA ALA A 102 8.68 0.26 -1.33
C ALA A 102 8.39 0.89 0.03
N MET A 103 7.41 1.80 0.09
CA MET A 103 6.90 2.28 1.37
C MET A 103 5.95 1.26 1.96
N VAL A 104 6.25 0.76 3.15
CA VAL A 104 5.45 -0.23 3.87
C VAL A 104 5.04 0.32 5.23
N SER A 105 3.78 0.14 5.62
CA SER A 105 3.26 0.57 6.91
C SER A 105 4.09 0.03 8.09
N ARG A 106 4.04 0.73 9.23
CA ARG A 106 4.66 0.29 10.50
C ARG A 106 3.81 -0.68 11.31
N SER A 107 2.61 -1.00 10.86
CA SER A 107 1.74 -1.95 11.57
C SER A 107 2.36 -3.34 11.63
N ALA A 108 1.96 -4.15 12.62
CA ALA A 108 2.43 -5.52 12.75
C ALA A 108 2.03 -6.40 11.53
N ASP A 109 0.85 -6.14 10.95
CA ASP A 109 0.38 -6.85 9.76
C ASP A 109 1.23 -6.53 8.53
N ALA A 110 1.72 -5.29 8.43
CA ALA A 110 2.59 -4.86 7.35
C ALA A 110 4.04 -5.39 7.46
N GLU A 111 4.42 -5.97 8.60
CA GLU A 111 5.74 -6.60 8.75
C GLU A 111 5.91 -7.79 7.79
N LEU A 112 4.88 -8.64 7.67
CA LEU A 112 4.90 -9.75 6.72
C LEU A 112 4.98 -9.24 5.27
N ASN A 113 4.27 -8.17 4.92
CA ASN A 113 4.36 -7.57 3.60
C ASN A 113 5.77 -7.06 3.30
N ALA A 114 6.43 -6.39 4.26
CA ALA A 114 7.82 -5.96 4.10
C ALA A 114 8.77 -7.15 3.84
N MET A 115 8.65 -8.21 4.65
CA MET A 115 9.45 -9.43 4.46
C MET A 115 9.18 -10.11 3.12
N VAL A 116 7.95 -10.04 2.59
CA VAL A 116 7.61 -10.60 1.27
C VAL A 116 8.25 -9.79 0.16
N VAL A 117 8.15 -8.46 0.16
CA VAL A 117 8.76 -7.64 -0.89
C VAL A 117 10.28 -7.74 -0.87
N GLU A 118 10.91 -7.90 0.29
CA GLU A 118 12.35 -8.17 0.43
C GLU A 118 12.78 -9.49 -0.23
N LYS A 119 11.89 -10.51 -0.31
CA LYS A 119 12.17 -11.76 -1.06
C LYS A 119 12.24 -11.56 -2.59
N PHE A 120 11.79 -10.41 -3.06
CA PHE A 120 11.91 -10.00 -4.48
C PHE A 120 13.03 -8.98 -4.70
N GLY A 121 13.88 -8.74 -3.69
CA GLY A 121 14.97 -7.77 -3.79
C GLY A 121 14.52 -6.31 -3.68
N ILE A 122 13.29 -6.08 -3.21
CA ILE A 122 12.73 -4.74 -3.00
C ILE A 122 13.05 -4.28 -1.58
N GLU A 123 13.69 -3.13 -1.45
CA GLU A 123 14.00 -2.51 -0.15
C GLU A 123 12.73 -1.93 0.48
N ALA A 124 12.49 -2.19 1.77
CA ALA A 124 11.32 -1.69 2.48
C ALA A 124 11.65 -0.48 3.36
N VAL A 125 11.04 0.68 3.07
CA VAL A 125 11.04 1.86 3.94
C VAL A 125 9.79 1.87 4.79
N ARG A 126 9.96 1.91 6.12
CA ARG A 126 8.84 1.86 7.08
C ARG A 126 8.25 3.25 7.32
N GLY A 127 7.02 3.45 6.87
CA GLY A 127 6.29 4.70 7.01
C GLY A 127 4.78 4.49 6.98
N SER A 128 4.01 5.49 7.37
CA SER A 128 2.56 5.51 7.18
C SER A 128 2.14 6.84 6.60
N GLY A 129 1.20 6.84 5.64
CA GLY A 129 0.42 8.03 5.32
C GLY A 129 -0.44 8.41 6.54
N GLY A 130 -0.51 9.70 6.86
CA GLY A 130 -1.31 10.20 7.99
C GLY A 130 -2.79 9.82 7.83
N ARG A 131 -3.44 9.49 8.96
CA ARG A 131 -4.87 9.16 9.05
C ARG A 131 -5.80 10.38 9.03
N ASP A 132 -5.27 11.59 9.22
CA ASP A 132 -6.07 12.80 9.32
C ASP A 132 -5.78 13.76 8.18
N ASN A 133 -6.86 14.24 7.55
CA ASN A 133 -6.86 15.38 6.62
C ASN A 133 -6.43 16.69 7.30
N ASN A 134 -6.12 16.69 8.60
CA ASN A 134 -5.69 17.84 9.37
C ASN A 134 -4.15 17.87 9.58
N ARG A 135 -3.47 18.60 8.70
CA ARG A 135 -2.29 19.48 8.90
C ARG A 135 -0.98 18.93 9.48
N HIS A 136 -0.86 17.69 9.89
CA HIS A 136 0.43 17.20 10.39
C HIS A 136 0.77 15.89 9.69
N LEU A 137 1.73 15.95 8.75
CA LEU A 137 2.54 14.79 8.40
C LEU A 137 3.02 14.19 9.73
N ASP A 138 2.40 13.10 10.14
CA ASP A 138 2.83 12.38 11.32
C ASP A 138 4.35 12.20 11.22
N LYS A 139 5.10 12.41 12.31
CA LYS A 139 6.58 12.39 12.29
C LYS A 139 7.14 11.15 11.55
N GLY A 140 6.35 10.07 11.49
CA GLY A 140 6.64 8.85 10.75
C GLY A 140 6.48 8.98 9.23
N GLY A 141 5.46 9.70 8.76
CA GLY A 141 5.21 9.93 7.33
C GLY A 141 6.26 10.85 6.71
N ALA A 142 6.62 11.94 7.37
CA ALA A 142 7.66 12.86 6.91
C ALA A 142 9.02 12.16 6.77
N LYS A 143 9.43 11.34 7.76
CA LYS A 143 10.68 10.56 7.69
C LYS A 143 10.68 9.58 6.52
N ALA A 144 9.54 8.93 6.24
CA ALA A 144 9.41 8.02 5.10
C ALA A 144 9.55 8.78 3.78
N LEU A 145 8.87 9.92 3.61
CA LEU A 145 9.00 10.73 2.40
C LEU A 145 10.44 11.20 2.15
N ILE A 146 11.16 11.61 3.19
CA ILE A 146 12.59 11.97 3.09
C ILE A 146 13.43 10.76 2.64
N ALA A 147 13.16 9.56 3.19
CA ALA A 147 13.89 8.36 2.81
C ALA A 147 13.59 7.96 1.35
N LEU A 148 12.34 8.06 0.89
CA LEU A 148 11.96 7.79 -0.49
C LEU A 148 12.56 8.81 -1.45
N LYS A 149 12.56 10.12 -1.08
CA LYS A 149 13.24 11.14 -1.89
C LYS A 149 14.72 10.82 -2.05
N LYS A 150 15.42 10.44 -0.98
CA LYS A 150 16.83 10.02 -1.06
C LYS A 150 17.04 8.81 -1.97
N ALA A 151 16.09 7.85 -1.98
CA ALA A 151 16.15 6.71 -2.88
C ALA A 151 16.02 7.15 -4.35
N LEU A 152 15.07 8.06 -4.66
CA LEU A 152 14.93 8.64 -5.99
C LEU A 152 16.19 9.42 -6.43
N ASP A 153 16.77 10.22 -5.52
CA ASP A 153 18.03 10.95 -5.77
C ASP A 153 19.21 10.00 -6.05
N ALA A 154 19.18 8.79 -5.46
CA ALA A 154 20.17 7.72 -5.70
C ALA A 154 19.88 6.87 -6.94
N GLY A 155 18.90 7.25 -7.78
CA GLY A 155 18.57 6.57 -9.03
C GLY A 155 17.70 5.31 -8.86
N LYS A 156 17.12 5.09 -7.69
CA LYS A 156 16.19 3.97 -7.42
C LYS A 156 14.74 4.41 -7.70
N ASN A 157 13.93 3.52 -8.26
CA ASN A 157 12.48 3.71 -8.29
C ASN A 157 11.89 3.57 -6.88
N VAL A 158 10.76 4.22 -6.60
CA VAL A 158 10.03 4.02 -5.35
C VAL A 158 8.60 3.58 -5.62
N ALA A 159 8.03 2.76 -4.74
CA ALA A 159 6.63 2.35 -4.82
C ALA A 159 5.87 2.80 -3.58
N MET A 160 4.68 3.35 -3.80
CA MET A 160 3.77 3.80 -2.75
C MET A 160 2.34 3.35 -3.06
N ILE A 161 1.62 2.99 -2.01
CA ILE A 161 0.18 2.83 -2.06
C ILE A 161 -0.46 4.22 -2.13
N ALA A 162 -1.34 4.43 -3.09
CA ALA A 162 -1.94 5.74 -3.37
C ALA A 162 -3.08 6.09 -2.42
N ASP A 163 -3.95 5.12 -2.10
CA ASP A 163 -5.08 5.33 -1.21
C ASP A 163 -4.69 5.28 0.27
N ILE A 164 -5.44 6.01 1.08
CA ILE A 164 -5.21 6.13 2.52
C ILE A 164 -5.89 4.95 3.22
N PRO A 165 -5.19 4.19 4.07
CA PRO A 165 -5.79 3.09 4.82
C PRO A 165 -7.04 3.51 5.61
N HIS A 166 -8.13 2.76 5.44
CA HIS A 166 -9.44 3.03 6.03
C HIS A 166 -10.12 4.35 5.55
N GLY A 167 -9.56 5.01 4.54
CA GLY A 167 -10.21 6.09 3.82
C GLY A 167 -11.18 5.57 2.75
N LYS A 168 -11.50 6.42 1.78
CA LYS A 168 -12.28 6.00 0.62
C LYS A 168 -11.38 5.17 -0.31
N PRO A 169 -11.76 3.92 -0.63
CA PRO A 169 -10.95 3.08 -1.50
C PRO A 169 -10.85 3.70 -2.90
N ARG A 170 -9.70 3.53 -3.53
CA ARG A 170 -9.43 4.05 -4.87
C ARG A 170 -9.58 5.57 -4.98
N GLU A 171 -9.19 6.28 -3.94
CA GLU A 171 -9.01 7.73 -3.94
C GLU A 171 -7.60 8.05 -3.43
N ALA A 172 -6.79 8.70 -4.26
CA ALA A 172 -5.39 8.95 -3.94
C ALA A 172 -5.24 10.01 -2.85
N GLY A 173 -4.26 9.83 -1.97
CA GLY A 173 -3.83 10.81 -0.99
C GLY A 173 -2.76 11.75 -1.56
N LEU A 174 -2.59 12.91 -0.92
CA LEU A 174 -1.60 13.92 -1.32
C LEU A 174 -0.14 13.48 -1.13
N GLY A 175 0.13 12.41 -0.38
CA GLY A 175 1.50 12.00 -0.04
C GLY A 175 2.39 11.68 -1.24
N ILE A 176 1.83 11.01 -2.26
CA ILE A 176 2.56 10.69 -3.51
C ILE A 176 2.81 11.96 -4.32
N VAL A 177 1.81 12.83 -4.44
CA VAL A 177 1.92 14.11 -5.16
C VAL A 177 2.95 15.01 -4.50
N LEU A 178 2.99 15.04 -3.17
CA LEU A 178 4.00 15.76 -2.40
C LEU A 178 5.41 15.21 -2.67
N LEU A 179 5.57 13.87 -2.71
CA LEU A 179 6.86 13.27 -3.05
C LEU A 179 7.31 13.65 -4.47
N ALA A 180 6.40 13.62 -5.44
CA ALA A 180 6.67 14.04 -6.82
C ALA A 180 7.12 15.51 -6.89
N ARG A 181 6.41 16.42 -6.20
CA ARG A 181 6.78 17.83 -6.10
C ARG A 181 8.18 18.01 -5.50
N LEU A 182 8.50 17.31 -4.42
CA LEU A 182 9.78 17.44 -3.70
C LEU A 182 10.96 16.82 -4.44
N SER A 183 10.73 15.75 -5.20
CA SER A 183 11.77 15.03 -5.94
C SER A 183 11.93 15.52 -7.38
N GLY A 184 10.88 16.10 -7.98
CA GLY A 184 10.81 16.42 -9.41
C GLY A 184 10.70 15.17 -10.28
N ARG A 185 10.36 14.00 -9.71
CA ARG A 185 10.23 12.74 -10.44
C ARG A 185 8.78 12.45 -10.77
N PRO A 186 8.50 11.81 -11.93
CA PRO A 186 7.14 11.51 -12.36
C PRO A 186 6.47 10.46 -11.46
N ILE A 187 5.15 10.55 -11.38
CA ILE A 187 4.30 9.49 -10.82
C ILE A 187 3.91 8.55 -11.96
N ILE A 188 4.06 7.26 -11.73
CA ILE A 188 3.80 6.17 -12.65
C ILE A 188 2.65 5.34 -12.08
N SER A 189 1.45 5.50 -12.63
CA SER A 189 0.27 4.73 -12.24
C SER A 189 0.36 3.32 -12.76
N VAL A 190 0.32 2.30 -11.90
CA VAL A 190 0.47 0.89 -12.31
C VAL A 190 -0.70 0.05 -11.79
N ALA A 191 -1.30 -0.72 -12.68
CA ALA A 191 -2.28 -1.74 -12.36
C ALA A 191 -1.81 -3.12 -12.83
N VAL A 192 -1.95 -4.12 -11.95
CA VAL A 192 -1.63 -5.53 -12.24
C VAL A 192 -2.83 -6.39 -11.86
N THR A 193 -3.27 -7.25 -12.77
CA THR A 193 -4.37 -8.17 -12.49
C THR A 193 -4.22 -9.51 -13.21
N THR A 194 -5.07 -10.47 -12.82
CA THR A 194 -5.20 -11.78 -13.48
C THR A 194 -6.66 -12.06 -13.84
N SER A 195 -6.91 -12.81 -14.92
CA SER A 195 -8.27 -13.21 -15.34
C SER A 195 -8.95 -14.09 -14.28
N ARG A 196 -8.18 -14.96 -13.63
CA ARG A 196 -8.65 -15.72 -12.47
C ARG A 196 -8.22 -15.00 -11.21
N ARG A 197 -9.19 -14.44 -10.51
CA ARG A 197 -8.97 -13.65 -9.29
C ARG A 197 -10.12 -13.80 -8.30
N LYS A 198 -9.83 -13.56 -7.03
CA LYS A 198 -10.84 -13.47 -5.96
C LYS A 198 -10.78 -12.10 -5.33
N VAL A 199 -11.87 -11.36 -5.40
CA VAL A 199 -12.02 -10.08 -4.70
C VAL A 199 -12.57 -10.35 -3.30
N LEU A 200 -11.93 -9.80 -2.29
CA LEU A 200 -12.37 -9.87 -0.90
C LEU A 200 -13.32 -8.71 -0.62
N GLU A 201 -14.61 -8.90 -0.93
CA GLU A 201 -15.63 -7.83 -0.84
C GLU A 201 -15.80 -7.23 0.56
N ARG A 202 -15.40 -7.96 1.60
CA ARG A 202 -15.51 -7.52 3.00
C ARG A 202 -14.34 -6.67 3.48
N THR A 203 -13.23 -6.59 2.72
CA THR A 203 -12.13 -5.68 3.04
C THR A 203 -12.45 -4.28 2.55
N TRP A 204 -11.99 -3.25 3.28
CA TRP A 204 -12.25 -1.85 2.93
C TRP A 204 -11.72 -1.47 1.55
N ASP A 205 -10.60 -2.10 1.14
CA ASP A 205 -9.85 -1.85 -0.11
C ASP A 205 -10.24 -2.81 -1.24
N LYS A 206 -11.16 -3.75 -0.99
CA LYS A 206 -11.53 -4.83 -1.90
C LYS A 206 -10.31 -5.57 -2.43
N THR A 207 -9.41 -6.00 -1.51
CA THR A 207 -8.19 -6.73 -1.85
C THR A 207 -8.46 -7.82 -2.88
N THR A 208 -7.70 -7.78 -3.97
CA THR A 208 -7.79 -8.73 -5.08
C THR A 208 -6.64 -9.73 -5.00
N ILE A 209 -6.97 -11.01 -4.93
CA ILE A 209 -6.01 -12.12 -4.91
C ILE A 209 -6.01 -12.76 -6.30
N GLY A 210 -4.89 -12.69 -7.00
CA GLY A 210 -4.69 -13.42 -8.25
C GLY A 210 -4.66 -14.92 -8.00
N LEU A 211 -5.21 -15.71 -8.94
CA LEU A 211 -5.22 -17.16 -8.89
C LEU A 211 -4.41 -17.74 -10.06
N PRO A 212 -3.84 -18.95 -9.91
CA PRO A 212 -3.04 -19.58 -10.98
C PRO A 212 -3.89 -20.03 -12.17
N PHE A 213 -3.22 -20.34 -13.30
CA PHE A 213 -3.79 -20.92 -14.52
C PHE A 213 -4.81 -20.02 -15.22
N GLY A 214 -4.52 -18.72 -15.30
CA GLY A 214 -5.28 -17.73 -16.04
C GLY A 214 -4.39 -16.96 -17.01
N ARG A 215 -4.72 -15.70 -17.22
CA ARG A 215 -3.96 -14.71 -17.98
C ARG A 215 -3.69 -13.52 -17.08
N SER A 216 -2.69 -12.71 -17.38
CA SER A 216 -2.38 -11.51 -16.61
C SER A 216 -2.22 -10.29 -17.53
N ALA A 217 -2.47 -9.11 -16.95
CA ALA A 217 -2.16 -7.84 -17.58
C ALA A 217 -1.43 -6.92 -16.62
N VAL A 218 -0.51 -6.15 -17.17
CA VAL A 218 0.12 -4.99 -16.53
C VAL A 218 -0.24 -3.78 -17.37
N VAL A 219 -0.79 -2.76 -16.75
CA VAL A 219 -1.11 -1.47 -17.40
C VAL A 219 -0.39 -0.37 -16.66
N VAL A 220 0.26 0.50 -17.44
CA VAL A 220 0.89 1.72 -16.94
C VAL A 220 0.12 2.89 -17.54
N GLY A 221 -0.40 3.76 -16.69
CA GLY A 221 -1.08 4.97 -17.10
C GLY A 221 -0.12 6.07 -17.53
N GLU A 222 -0.66 7.18 -17.96
CA GLU A 222 0.12 8.37 -18.32
C GLU A 222 0.97 8.86 -17.14
N LEU A 223 2.17 9.36 -17.45
CA LEU A 223 3.09 9.91 -16.47
C LEU A 223 2.55 11.25 -15.93
N ILE A 224 2.60 11.40 -14.60
CA ILE A 224 2.12 12.62 -13.95
C ILE A 224 3.32 13.38 -13.38
N HIS A 225 3.61 14.54 -13.98
CA HIS A 225 4.62 15.46 -13.48
C HIS A 225 3.99 16.52 -12.57
N VAL A 226 4.69 16.86 -11.48
CA VAL A 226 4.28 17.88 -10.52
C VAL A 226 5.35 18.95 -10.45
N ALA A 227 4.98 20.19 -10.74
CA ALA A 227 5.90 21.32 -10.69
C ALA A 227 6.41 21.54 -9.24
N LYS A 228 7.70 21.91 -9.09
CA LYS A 228 8.28 22.16 -7.75
C LYS A 228 7.61 23.32 -7.01
N ASN A 229 7.06 24.29 -7.76
CA ASN A 229 6.33 25.45 -7.26
C ASN A 229 4.81 25.26 -7.28
N ALA A 230 4.30 24.02 -7.47
CA ALA A 230 2.87 23.73 -7.45
C ALA A 230 2.23 24.22 -6.13
N ASP A 231 1.17 25.01 -6.25
CA ASP A 231 0.35 25.46 -5.13
C ASP A 231 -0.62 24.36 -4.65
N ASP A 232 -1.39 24.63 -3.63
CA ASP A 232 -2.34 23.66 -3.07
C ASP A 232 -3.43 23.27 -4.07
N ALA A 233 -3.86 24.19 -4.94
CA ALA A 233 -4.85 23.92 -5.97
C ALA A 233 -4.28 23.00 -7.06
N GLU A 234 -3.04 23.24 -7.50
CA GLU A 234 -2.35 22.34 -8.43
C GLU A 234 -2.09 20.96 -7.81
N MET A 235 -1.67 20.91 -6.55
CA MET A 235 -1.48 19.64 -5.83
C MET A 235 -2.77 18.82 -5.78
N GLU A 236 -3.93 19.46 -5.55
CA GLU A 236 -5.22 18.79 -5.53
C GLU A 236 -5.65 18.34 -6.94
N ARG A 237 -5.43 19.14 -7.98
CA ARG A 237 -5.65 18.70 -9.37
C ARG A 237 -4.80 17.47 -9.72
N LYS A 238 -3.52 17.45 -9.32
CA LYS A 238 -2.62 16.32 -9.55
C LYS A 238 -3.04 15.07 -8.75
N ARG A 239 -3.55 15.25 -7.53
CA ARG A 239 -4.13 14.17 -6.73
C ARG A 239 -5.34 13.56 -7.45
N GLN A 240 -6.23 14.39 -7.98
CA GLN A 240 -7.39 13.92 -8.74
C GLN A 240 -6.94 13.24 -10.05
N GLN A 241 -6.01 13.82 -10.80
CA GLN A 241 -5.42 13.22 -11.99
C GLN A 241 -4.85 11.83 -11.69
N LEU A 242 -4.13 11.66 -10.56
CA LEU A 242 -3.60 10.37 -10.13
C LEU A 242 -4.73 9.37 -9.84
N THR A 243 -5.80 9.81 -9.19
CA THR A 243 -6.97 8.97 -8.92
C THR A 243 -7.58 8.46 -10.21
N ASP A 244 -7.81 9.34 -11.16
CA ASP A 244 -8.45 9.03 -12.45
C ASP A 244 -7.56 8.10 -13.30
N THR A 245 -6.26 8.38 -13.37
CA THR A 245 -5.28 7.59 -14.14
C THR A 245 -5.14 6.17 -13.56
N LEU A 246 -5.07 6.02 -12.23
CA LEU A 246 -5.01 4.69 -11.59
C LEU A 246 -6.31 3.89 -11.78
N ASN A 247 -7.46 4.55 -11.72
CA ASN A 247 -8.75 3.90 -11.97
C ASN A 247 -8.84 3.44 -13.43
N ALA A 248 -8.50 4.31 -14.38
CA ALA A 248 -8.48 3.97 -15.81
C ALA A 248 -7.52 2.81 -16.11
N ALA A 249 -6.29 2.83 -15.56
CA ALA A 249 -5.33 1.73 -15.71
C ALA A 249 -5.87 0.42 -15.13
N THR A 250 -6.59 0.48 -14.01
CA THR A 250 -7.21 -0.68 -13.37
C THR A 250 -8.31 -1.28 -14.25
N GLU A 251 -9.21 -0.44 -14.76
CA GLU A 251 -10.30 -0.86 -15.66
C GLU A 251 -9.75 -1.45 -16.96
N GLN A 252 -8.75 -0.81 -17.54
CA GLN A 252 -8.07 -1.32 -18.73
C GLN A 252 -7.41 -2.68 -18.46
N ALA A 253 -6.74 -2.86 -17.32
CA ALA A 253 -6.13 -4.14 -16.96
C ALA A 253 -7.19 -5.26 -16.85
N TYR A 254 -8.35 -4.96 -16.25
CA TYR A 254 -9.47 -5.90 -16.20
C TYR A 254 -10.02 -6.21 -17.60
N ALA A 255 -10.24 -5.20 -18.44
CA ALA A 255 -10.75 -5.38 -19.79
C ALA A 255 -9.81 -6.28 -20.63
N LEU A 256 -8.50 -6.09 -20.53
CA LEU A 256 -7.51 -6.90 -21.22
C LEU A 256 -7.58 -8.39 -20.83
N VAL A 257 -7.67 -8.72 -19.56
CA VAL A 257 -7.67 -10.12 -19.12
C VAL A 257 -9.03 -10.78 -19.24
N ASP A 258 -10.12 -10.04 -19.17
CA ASP A 258 -11.51 -10.57 -19.24
C ASP A 258 -11.98 -10.65 -20.71
N GLY A 259 -11.52 -9.75 -21.58
CA GLY A 259 -11.86 -9.72 -23.01
C GLY A 259 -10.99 -10.62 -23.92
N ALA A 260 -9.78 -11.00 -23.48
CA ALA A 260 -8.93 -11.92 -24.25
C ALA A 260 -9.52 -13.33 -24.20
N ARG A 261 -10.01 -13.84 -25.32
CA ARG A 261 -10.44 -15.22 -25.52
C ARG A 261 -9.37 -16.01 -26.29
#